data_a88920cad391f0dca0fdf10e1083f64b
#
_entry.id   a88920cad391f0dca0fdf10e1083f64b
#
_cell.length_a   1.000
_cell.length_b   1.000
_cell.length_c   1.000
_cell.angle_alpha   90.00
_cell.angle_beta   90.00
_cell.angle_gamma   90.00
#
_symmetry.space_group_name_H-M   'P 1'
#
loop_
_entity.id
_entity.type
_entity.pdbx_description
1 polymer ?
#
loop_
_entity_poly.entity_id
_entity_poly.type
_entity_poly.pdbx_seq_one_letter_code
_entity_poly.pdbx_strand_id
1 'polypeptide(L)'
;MYLYGASGHCKVVIDSIESSTSKKIEGIFDDNINLKKILNIPIFKYQTFDKQRIKELFICVGNNSVRKLISENIKANYGTVIHANACISKYASINEGTAVLANAVVNASAKIGKHCIINTGAIVEHDCELEDFVHISPNASLAGNVKIGEGSHIGIGAQIIQGISIGKWVTIGAGTVVIRDVPDNSLFVGNPAREIKK
;
A
#
# COMPACT_ATOMS: atom_id res chain seq x y z
N MET A 1 -4.94 -14.02 -11.89
CA MET A 1 -4.99 -13.37 -10.54
C MET A 1 -6.37 -12.79 -10.32
N TYR A 2 -6.86 -12.81 -9.07
CA TYR A 2 -8.09 -12.10 -8.67
C TYR A 2 -7.75 -10.90 -7.80
N LEU A 3 -8.64 -9.89 -7.77
CA LEU A 3 -8.52 -8.71 -6.93
C LEU A 3 -9.64 -8.70 -5.89
N TYR A 4 -9.41 -8.05 -4.74
CA TYR A 4 -10.43 -7.84 -3.71
C TYR A 4 -10.58 -6.35 -3.39
N GLY A 5 -11.78 -5.81 -3.55
CA GLY A 5 -12.11 -4.38 -3.40
C GLY A 5 -12.29 -3.68 -4.75
N ALA A 6 -13.50 -3.19 -5.02
CA ALA A 6 -13.92 -2.60 -6.29
C ALA A 6 -14.09 -1.06 -6.18
N SER A 7 -13.02 -0.37 -5.74
CA SER A 7 -13.01 1.09 -5.54
C SER A 7 -12.08 1.83 -6.52
N GLY A 8 -11.89 3.13 -6.33
CA GLY A 8 -10.96 3.94 -7.12
C GLY A 8 -9.53 3.40 -7.11
N HIS A 9 -9.05 2.92 -5.96
CA HIS A 9 -7.71 2.33 -5.85
C HIS A 9 -7.55 1.06 -6.70
N CYS A 10 -8.61 0.27 -6.84
CA CYS A 10 -8.60 -0.91 -7.71
C CYS A 10 -8.26 -0.57 -9.17
N LYS A 11 -8.71 0.57 -9.68
CA LYS A 11 -8.39 1.01 -11.05
C LYS A 11 -6.89 1.23 -11.25
N VAL A 12 -6.23 1.85 -10.25
CA VAL A 12 -4.78 2.09 -10.28
C VAL A 12 -3.99 0.77 -10.20
N VAL A 13 -4.49 -0.18 -9.40
CA VAL A 13 -3.89 -1.51 -9.30
C VAL A 13 -4.03 -2.28 -10.62
N ILE A 14 -5.20 -2.23 -11.27
CA ILE A 14 -5.43 -2.83 -12.59
C ILE A 14 -4.44 -2.28 -13.62
N ASP A 15 -4.36 -0.95 -13.72
CA ASP A 15 -3.41 -0.26 -14.60
C ASP A 15 -1.96 -0.70 -14.35
N SER A 16 -1.56 -0.80 -13.08
CA SER A 16 -0.23 -1.26 -12.70
C SER A 16 0.06 -2.70 -13.12
N ILE A 17 -0.92 -3.61 -12.98
CA ILE A 17 -0.78 -5.00 -13.42
C ILE A 17 -0.66 -5.06 -14.95
N GLU A 18 -1.52 -4.34 -15.66
CA GLU A 18 -1.54 -4.33 -17.13
C GLU A 18 -0.27 -3.70 -17.72
N SER A 19 0.35 -2.73 -17.01
CA SER A 19 1.59 -2.09 -17.46
C SER A 19 2.83 -2.98 -17.37
N SER A 20 2.88 -3.93 -16.44
CA SER A 20 4.13 -4.60 -16.05
C SER A 20 4.16 -6.09 -16.32
N THR A 21 3.03 -6.75 -16.47
CA THR A 21 2.97 -8.20 -16.52
C THR A 21 2.00 -8.72 -17.58
N SER A 22 2.23 -9.96 -18.02
CA SER A 22 1.26 -10.73 -18.79
C SER A 22 0.18 -11.39 -17.90
N LYS A 23 0.12 -11.08 -16.61
CA LYS A 23 -0.86 -11.66 -15.68
C LYS A 23 -2.25 -11.17 -16.03
N LYS A 24 -3.13 -12.12 -16.36
CA LYS A 24 -4.54 -11.84 -16.62
C LYS A 24 -5.29 -11.64 -15.30
N ILE A 25 -6.03 -10.54 -15.19
CA ILE A 25 -6.99 -10.32 -14.11
C ILE A 25 -8.28 -11.03 -14.48
N GLU A 26 -8.67 -12.03 -13.70
CA GLU A 26 -9.83 -12.90 -13.99
C GLU A 26 -11.13 -12.36 -13.39
N GLY A 27 -11.02 -11.52 -12.37
CA GLY A 27 -12.17 -10.91 -11.72
C GLY A 27 -11.82 -10.13 -10.46
N ILE A 28 -12.80 -9.41 -9.96
CA ILE A 28 -12.71 -8.60 -8.75
C ILE A 28 -13.77 -9.09 -7.78
N PHE A 29 -13.41 -9.25 -6.52
CA PHE A 29 -14.37 -9.51 -5.45
C PHE A 29 -14.73 -8.21 -4.74
N ASP A 30 -16.00 -8.01 -4.48
CA ASP A 30 -16.50 -6.93 -3.63
C ASP A 30 -17.80 -7.35 -2.95
N ASP A 31 -18.00 -6.89 -1.73
CA ASP A 31 -19.24 -7.16 -0.99
C ASP A 31 -20.37 -6.22 -1.45
N ASN A 32 -20.01 -5.03 -1.96
CA ASN A 32 -20.95 -4.09 -2.56
C ASN A 32 -21.09 -4.33 -4.08
N ILE A 33 -22.04 -5.17 -4.46
CA ILE A 33 -22.26 -5.61 -5.84
C ILE A 33 -23.13 -4.68 -6.70
N ASN A 34 -23.28 -3.42 -6.33
CA ASN A 34 -24.00 -2.47 -7.18
C ASN A 34 -23.30 -2.23 -8.53
N LEU A 35 -21.98 -2.48 -8.58
CA LEU A 35 -21.17 -2.45 -9.80
C LEU A 35 -21.03 -3.87 -10.36
N LYS A 36 -21.29 -4.04 -11.65
CA LYS A 36 -21.12 -5.33 -12.35
C LYS A 36 -19.69 -5.51 -12.88
N LYS A 37 -18.97 -4.42 -13.13
CA LYS A 37 -17.62 -4.42 -13.68
C LYS A 37 -16.85 -3.12 -13.36
N ILE A 38 -15.53 -3.20 -13.32
CA ILE A 38 -14.59 -2.08 -13.34
C ILE A 38 -13.60 -2.30 -14.49
N LEU A 39 -13.39 -1.28 -15.36
CA LEU A 39 -12.48 -1.35 -16.52
C LEU A 39 -12.65 -2.68 -17.31
N ASN A 40 -13.89 -3.08 -17.58
CA ASN A 40 -14.28 -4.33 -18.25
C ASN A 40 -13.99 -5.64 -17.47
N ILE A 41 -13.44 -5.60 -16.26
CA ILE A 41 -13.22 -6.77 -15.42
C ILE A 41 -14.49 -7.05 -14.59
N PRO A 42 -15.02 -8.28 -14.61
CA PRO A 42 -16.25 -8.62 -13.90
C PRO A 42 -16.07 -8.60 -12.38
N ILE A 43 -17.14 -8.24 -11.65
CA ILE A 43 -17.17 -8.24 -10.19
C ILE A 43 -18.01 -9.43 -9.71
N PHE A 44 -17.51 -10.12 -8.69
CA PHE A 44 -18.15 -11.29 -8.08
C PHE A 44 -18.31 -11.09 -6.56
N LYS A 45 -19.25 -11.80 -5.97
CA LYS A 45 -19.33 -11.97 -4.52
C LYS A 45 -18.33 -13.04 -4.09
N TYR A 46 -17.45 -12.70 -3.15
CA TYR A 46 -16.45 -13.65 -2.64
C TYR A 46 -17.08 -14.86 -1.96
N GLN A 47 -18.16 -14.66 -1.17
CA GLN A 47 -18.81 -15.70 -0.38
C GLN A 47 -19.39 -16.84 -1.22
N THR A 48 -19.89 -16.53 -2.42
CA THR A 48 -20.53 -17.51 -3.31
C THR A 48 -19.60 -18.03 -4.41
N PHE A 49 -18.34 -17.55 -4.46
CA PHE A 49 -17.40 -17.94 -5.49
C PHE A 49 -16.67 -19.26 -5.13
N ASP A 50 -16.39 -20.05 -6.13
CA ASP A 50 -15.56 -21.27 -5.97
C ASP A 50 -14.09 -20.89 -5.67
N LYS A 51 -13.70 -20.98 -4.41
CA LYS A 51 -12.39 -20.54 -3.92
C LYS A 51 -11.22 -21.37 -4.47
N GLN A 52 -11.45 -22.59 -4.94
CA GLN A 52 -10.42 -23.43 -5.56
C GLN A 52 -9.87 -22.82 -6.86
N ARG A 53 -10.64 -21.94 -7.49
CA ARG A 53 -10.21 -21.20 -8.68
C ARG A 53 -9.26 -20.04 -8.38
N ILE A 54 -9.14 -19.63 -7.12
CA ILE A 54 -8.31 -18.48 -6.71
C ILE A 54 -6.86 -18.96 -6.52
N LYS A 55 -6.06 -18.87 -7.57
CA LYS A 55 -4.63 -19.22 -7.50
C LYS A 55 -3.79 -18.14 -6.86
N GLU A 56 -4.17 -16.88 -7.06
CA GLU A 56 -3.46 -15.71 -6.56
C GLU A 56 -4.48 -14.57 -6.32
N LEU A 57 -4.36 -13.88 -5.20
CA LEU A 57 -5.24 -12.78 -4.79
C LEU A 57 -4.41 -11.52 -4.51
N PHE A 58 -4.98 -10.33 -4.79
CA PHE A 58 -4.45 -9.05 -4.36
C PHE A 58 -5.55 -8.20 -3.75
N ILE A 59 -5.28 -7.52 -2.62
CA ILE A 59 -6.27 -6.69 -1.91
C ILE A 59 -6.15 -5.23 -2.36
N CYS A 60 -7.15 -4.73 -3.10
CA CYS A 60 -7.21 -3.38 -3.67
C CYS A 60 -7.90 -2.37 -2.73
N VAL A 61 -7.67 -2.46 -1.42
CA VAL A 61 -8.30 -1.61 -0.42
C VAL A 61 -7.28 -0.67 0.19
N GLY A 62 -7.49 0.65 0.01
CA GLY A 62 -6.57 1.68 0.50
C GLY A 62 -6.56 1.87 2.02
N ASN A 63 -7.68 1.58 2.70
CA ASN A 63 -7.75 1.65 4.17
C ASN A 63 -6.95 0.52 4.80
N ASN A 64 -5.96 0.85 5.65
CA ASN A 64 -4.99 -0.09 6.20
C ASN A 64 -5.64 -1.12 7.14
N SER A 65 -6.55 -0.69 8.01
CA SER A 65 -7.22 -1.59 8.96
C SER A 65 -8.20 -2.55 8.24
N VAL A 66 -8.91 -2.06 7.25
CA VAL A 66 -9.80 -2.91 6.42
C VAL A 66 -8.97 -3.90 5.60
N ARG A 67 -7.85 -3.46 5.00
CA ARG A 67 -6.93 -4.33 4.25
C ARG A 67 -6.37 -5.44 5.14
N LYS A 68 -5.99 -5.12 6.39
CA LYS A 68 -5.56 -6.09 7.39
C LYS A 68 -6.66 -7.10 7.72
N LEU A 69 -7.86 -6.63 8.04
CA LEU A 69 -9.00 -7.50 8.36
C LEU A 69 -9.31 -8.48 7.22
N ILE A 70 -9.27 -8.03 5.96
CA ILE A 70 -9.48 -8.90 4.81
C ILE A 70 -8.40 -9.97 4.73
N SER A 71 -7.13 -9.61 4.90
CA SER A 71 -6.01 -10.57 4.83
C SER A 71 -6.02 -11.61 5.95
N GLU A 72 -6.52 -11.27 7.12
CA GLU A 72 -6.68 -12.19 8.24
C GLU A 72 -7.82 -13.20 8.00
N ASN A 73 -8.90 -12.75 7.35
CA ASN A 73 -10.09 -13.58 7.08
C ASN A 73 -9.97 -14.42 5.82
N ILE A 74 -9.13 -14.04 4.85
CA ILE A 74 -8.97 -14.75 3.60
C ILE A 74 -7.57 -15.36 3.53
N LYS A 75 -7.49 -16.68 3.62
CA LYS A 75 -6.23 -17.40 3.42
C LYS A 75 -6.04 -17.66 1.93
N ALA A 76 -5.10 -16.96 1.33
CA ALA A 76 -4.77 -17.04 -0.10
C ALA A 76 -3.26 -16.90 -0.33
N ASN A 77 -2.79 -17.25 -1.51
CA ASN A 77 -1.49 -16.83 -2.00
C ASN A 77 -1.59 -15.38 -2.46
N TYR A 78 -0.95 -14.46 -1.76
CA TYR A 78 -1.01 -13.04 -2.08
C TYR A 78 0.08 -12.63 -3.06
N GLY A 79 -0.33 -12.11 -4.21
CA GLY A 79 0.59 -11.57 -5.21
C GLY A 79 1.13 -10.19 -4.83
N THR A 80 2.27 -9.83 -5.39
CA THR A 80 2.82 -8.47 -5.34
C THR A 80 2.53 -7.77 -6.67
N VAL A 81 2.17 -6.49 -6.62
CA VAL A 81 1.89 -5.66 -7.80
C VAL A 81 2.96 -4.58 -7.91
N ILE A 82 3.68 -4.58 -9.02
CA ILE A 82 4.74 -3.60 -9.31
C ILE A 82 4.46 -2.98 -10.67
N HIS A 83 4.31 -1.67 -10.72
CA HIS A 83 4.11 -0.94 -11.97
C HIS A 83 5.41 -0.95 -12.80
N ALA A 84 5.31 -1.00 -14.14
CA ALA A 84 6.47 -1.02 -15.04
C ALA A 84 7.43 0.16 -14.83
N ASN A 85 6.92 1.33 -14.48
CA ASN A 85 7.72 2.54 -14.23
C ASN A 85 8.10 2.72 -12.75
N ALA A 86 7.92 1.73 -11.89
CA ALA A 86 8.47 1.78 -10.54
C ALA A 86 9.98 1.53 -10.58
N CYS A 87 10.74 2.32 -9.82
CA CYS A 87 12.18 2.16 -9.72
C CYS A 87 12.52 1.45 -8.40
N ILE A 88 12.87 0.17 -8.48
CA ILE A 88 13.16 -0.66 -7.30
C ILE A 88 14.60 -1.14 -7.35
N SER A 89 15.35 -0.85 -6.30
CA SER A 89 16.70 -1.37 -6.14
C SER A 89 16.69 -2.89 -6.03
N LYS A 90 17.63 -3.56 -6.71
CA LYS A 90 17.85 -5.01 -6.57
C LYS A 90 18.22 -5.46 -5.15
N TYR A 91 18.62 -4.52 -4.31
CA TYR A 91 18.96 -4.75 -2.91
C TYR A 91 17.81 -4.48 -1.94
N ALA A 92 16.67 -4.01 -2.42
CA ALA A 92 15.45 -3.87 -1.62
C ALA A 92 14.70 -5.21 -1.49
N SER A 93 13.93 -5.37 -0.42
CA SER A 93 13.02 -6.50 -0.23
C SER A 93 11.58 -6.02 -0.13
N ILE A 94 10.68 -6.70 -0.85
CA ILE A 94 9.26 -6.38 -0.88
C ILE A 94 8.48 -7.68 -0.61
N ASN A 95 7.65 -7.66 0.44
CA ASN A 95 6.87 -8.83 0.82
C ASN A 95 5.52 -8.92 0.08
N GLU A 96 4.88 -10.09 0.20
CA GLU A 96 3.62 -10.42 -0.46
C GLU A 96 2.48 -9.43 -0.19
N GLY A 97 1.53 -9.33 -1.11
CA GLY A 97 0.37 -8.44 -1.01
C GLY A 97 0.69 -6.94 -1.16
N THR A 98 1.94 -6.57 -1.38
CA THR A 98 2.39 -5.18 -1.48
C THR A 98 2.25 -4.63 -2.90
N ALA A 99 1.80 -3.37 -3.02
CA ALA A 99 1.79 -2.62 -4.28
C ALA A 99 2.92 -1.58 -4.31
N VAL A 100 3.66 -1.51 -5.42
CA VAL A 100 4.56 -0.40 -5.76
C VAL A 100 4.07 0.20 -7.06
N LEU A 101 3.48 1.40 -6.97
CA LEU A 101 2.74 2.00 -8.06
C LEU A 101 3.61 2.88 -8.97
N ALA A 102 2.99 3.51 -9.97
CA ALA A 102 3.69 4.27 -11.00
C ALA A 102 4.66 5.31 -10.43
N ASN A 103 5.89 5.33 -10.96
CA ASN A 103 6.97 6.25 -10.58
C ASN A 103 7.37 6.24 -9.10
N ALA A 104 6.92 5.25 -8.33
CA ALA A 104 7.41 5.07 -6.98
C ALA A 104 8.87 4.57 -6.99
N VAL A 105 9.66 5.02 -6.00
CA VAL A 105 11.07 4.66 -5.84
C VAL A 105 11.26 3.91 -4.54
N VAL A 106 11.94 2.76 -4.58
CA VAL A 106 12.35 1.98 -3.40
C VAL A 106 13.84 1.72 -3.51
N ASN A 107 14.61 2.39 -2.67
CA ASN A 107 16.07 2.39 -2.74
C ASN A 107 16.73 1.21 -2.01
N ALA A 108 18.08 1.17 -2.07
CA ALA A 108 18.87 0.04 -1.60
C ALA A 108 18.65 -0.26 -0.10
N SER A 109 18.60 -1.54 0.24
CA SER A 109 18.44 -2.05 1.60
C SER A 109 17.09 -1.70 2.27
N ALA A 110 16.16 -1.06 1.55
CA ALA A 110 14.82 -0.85 2.07
C ALA A 110 14.09 -2.19 2.23
N LYS A 111 13.39 -2.35 3.36
CA LYS A 111 12.61 -3.55 3.70
C LYS A 111 11.14 -3.17 3.80
N ILE A 112 10.34 -3.70 2.89
CA ILE A 112 8.90 -3.42 2.84
C ILE A 112 8.12 -4.64 3.31
N GLY A 113 7.29 -4.45 4.32
CA GLY A 113 6.42 -5.47 4.91
C GLY A 113 5.33 -5.96 3.95
N LYS A 114 4.46 -6.80 4.48
CA LYS A 114 3.33 -7.37 3.74
C LYS A 114 2.21 -6.36 3.57
N HIS A 115 1.48 -6.50 2.46
CA HIS A 115 0.28 -5.70 2.20
C HIS A 115 0.51 -4.18 2.31
N CYS A 116 1.70 -3.69 2.03
CA CYS A 116 2.00 -2.27 1.97
C CYS A 116 1.52 -1.64 0.66
N ILE A 117 1.35 -0.32 0.67
CA ILE A 117 1.09 0.46 -0.54
C ILE A 117 2.16 1.55 -0.64
N ILE A 118 3.04 1.43 -1.61
CA ILE A 118 3.96 2.49 -2.02
C ILE A 118 3.33 3.16 -3.23
N ASN A 119 2.63 4.26 -2.97
CA ASN A 119 1.70 4.85 -3.94
C ASN A 119 2.44 5.66 -5.02
N THR A 120 1.70 6.16 -6.01
CA THR A 120 2.22 6.90 -7.17
C THR A 120 3.21 7.99 -6.78
N GLY A 121 4.43 7.93 -7.32
CA GLY A 121 5.50 8.90 -7.07
C GLY A 121 6.06 8.92 -5.63
N ALA A 122 5.67 7.99 -4.76
CA ALA A 122 6.21 7.90 -3.41
C ALA A 122 7.68 7.48 -3.41
N ILE A 123 8.48 8.00 -2.47
CA ILE A 123 9.91 7.71 -2.35
C ILE A 123 10.18 7.05 -1.00
N VAL A 124 10.80 5.89 -1.05
CA VAL A 124 11.34 5.17 0.12
C VAL A 124 12.84 5.07 -0.08
N GLU A 125 13.59 5.88 0.67
CA GLU A 125 15.04 5.92 0.58
C GLU A 125 15.72 4.70 1.21
N HIS A 126 17.08 4.67 1.09
CA HIS A 126 17.92 3.56 1.54
C HIS A 126 17.74 3.26 3.04
N ASP A 127 17.88 2.00 3.40
CA ASP A 127 17.83 1.49 4.79
C ASP A 127 16.50 1.75 5.54
N CYS A 128 15.44 2.13 4.84
CA CYS A 128 14.11 2.26 5.43
C CYS A 128 13.52 0.90 5.79
N GLU A 129 12.79 0.84 6.90
CA GLU A 129 12.05 -0.35 7.34
C GLU A 129 10.56 -0.01 7.50
N LEU A 130 9.71 -0.63 6.69
CA LEU A 130 8.25 -0.50 6.78
C LEU A 130 7.67 -1.83 7.27
N GLU A 131 6.95 -1.79 8.39
CA GLU A 131 6.19 -2.95 8.88
C GLU A 131 4.97 -3.22 7.98
N ASP A 132 4.18 -4.24 8.30
CA ASP A 132 3.04 -4.66 7.49
C ASP A 132 1.94 -3.59 7.41
N PHE A 133 1.18 -3.59 6.32
CA PHE A 133 0.02 -2.71 6.10
C PHE A 133 0.31 -1.20 6.05
N VAL A 134 1.55 -0.78 5.93
CA VAL A 134 1.91 0.64 5.79
C VAL A 134 1.42 1.18 4.45
N HIS A 135 0.96 2.44 4.44
CA HIS A 135 0.59 3.15 3.23
C HIS A 135 1.40 4.44 3.10
N ILE A 136 2.30 4.51 2.13
CA ILE A 136 2.99 5.72 1.72
C ILE A 136 2.19 6.31 0.57
N SER A 137 1.48 7.42 0.84
CA SER A 137 0.55 8.05 -0.11
C SER A 137 1.27 8.71 -1.30
N PRO A 138 0.53 9.14 -2.34
CA PRO A 138 1.15 9.76 -3.51
C PRO A 138 2.12 10.89 -3.16
N ASN A 139 3.31 10.87 -3.79
CA ASN A 139 4.38 11.86 -3.61
C ASN A 139 4.88 12.07 -2.17
N ALA A 140 4.56 11.18 -1.24
CA ALA A 140 5.17 11.22 0.08
C ALA A 140 6.59 10.64 0.01
N SER A 141 7.51 11.22 0.81
CA SER A 141 8.94 10.88 0.75
C SER A 141 9.50 10.56 2.12
N LEU A 142 10.17 9.43 2.23
CA LEU A 142 10.93 9.02 3.39
C LEU A 142 12.41 9.15 3.06
N ALA A 143 13.15 9.94 3.84
CA ALA A 143 14.60 9.99 3.75
C ALA A 143 15.24 8.72 4.33
N GLY A 144 16.56 8.59 4.25
CA GLY A 144 17.27 7.37 4.64
C GLY A 144 17.05 6.94 6.09
N ASN A 145 17.05 5.62 6.34
CA ASN A 145 16.94 5.00 7.67
C ASN A 145 15.66 5.39 8.46
N VAL A 146 14.54 5.61 7.78
CA VAL A 146 13.24 5.85 8.42
C VAL A 146 12.57 4.52 8.75
N LYS A 147 11.96 4.43 9.94
CA LYS A 147 11.18 3.26 10.38
C LYS A 147 9.71 3.61 10.50
N ILE A 148 8.85 2.79 9.91
CA ILE A 148 7.40 3.00 9.95
C ILE A 148 6.73 1.76 10.53
N GLY A 149 6.02 1.93 11.64
CA GLY A 149 5.28 0.88 12.32
C GLY A 149 4.01 0.45 11.56
N GLU A 150 3.56 -0.76 11.89
CA GLU A 150 2.42 -1.44 11.27
C GLU A 150 1.20 -0.53 11.11
N GLY A 151 0.56 -0.63 9.96
CA GLY A 151 -0.72 0.04 9.68
C GLY A 151 -0.65 1.57 9.59
N SER A 152 0.52 2.18 9.70
CA SER A 152 0.66 3.63 9.63
C SER A 152 0.44 4.17 8.22
N HIS A 153 -0.13 5.36 8.15
CA HIS A 153 -0.49 6.05 6.92
C HIS A 153 0.26 7.37 6.82
N ILE A 154 1.14 7.47 5.83
CA ILE A 154 1.88 8.68 5.50
C ILE A 154 1.12 9.41 4.41
N GLY A 155 0.53 10.56 4.74
CA GLY A 155 -0.37 11.31 3.87
C GLY A 155 0.29 11.85 2.61
N ILE A 156 -0.54 12.24 1.63
CA ILE A 156 -0.09 12.74 0.32
C ILE A 156 0.92 13.88 0.48
N GLY A 157 2.08 13.78 -0.21
CA GLY A 157 3.12 14.81 -0.19
C GLY A 157 3.82 15.04 1.16
N ALA A 158 3.57 14.19 2.18
CA ALA A 158 4.28 14.30 3.45
C ALA A 158 5.76 13.95 3.30
N GLN A 159 6.62 14.58 4.10
CA GLN A 159 8.06 14.40 4.06
C GLN A 159 8.59 14.05 5.45
N ILE A 160 9.36 12.98 5.53
CA ILE A 160 9.95 12.46 6.76
C ILE A 160 11.48 12.59 6.63
N ILE A 161 12.11 13.34 7.52
CA ILE A 161 13.59 13.46 7.51
C ILE A 161 14.25 12.14 7.93
N GLN A 162 15.55 12.03 7.68
CA GLN A 162 16.33 10.81 7.94
C GLN A 162 16.31 10.38 9.41
N GLY A 163 16.35 9.06 9.63
CA GLY A 163 16.50 8.43 10.94
C GLY A 163 15.29 8.51 11.87
N ILE A 164 14.15 8.99 11.40
CA ILE A 164 12.91 9.11 12.18
C ILE A 164 12.23 7.77 12.32
N SER A 165 11.68 7.52 13.52
CA SER A 165 10.79 6.40 13.80
C SER A 165 9.34 6.88 13.96
N ILE A 166 8.44 6.29 13.16
CA ILE A 166 7.00 6.50 13.25
C ILE A 166 6.38 5.21 13.80
N GLY A 167 5.62 5.34 14.87
CA GLY A 167 4.97 4.21 15.55
C GLY A 167 3.90 3.52 14.71
N LYS A 168 3.17 2.60 15.33
CA LYS A 168 2.10 1.82 14.71
C LYS A 168 0.80 2.61 14.66
N TRP A 169 0.02 2.39 13.60
CA TRP A 169 -1.31 2.99 13.42
C TRP A 169 -1.32 4.52 13.52
N VAL A 170 -0.21 5.14 13.15
CA VAL A 170 -0.06 6.60 13.07
C VAL A 170 -0.68 7.11 11.76
N THR A 171 -1.25 8.29 11.82
CA THR A 171 -1.63 9.05 10.64
C THR A 171 -0.79 10.32 10.55
N ILE A 172 -0.01 10.46 9.48
CA ILE A 172 0.65 11.70 9.09
C ILE A 172 -0.22 12.37 8.04
N GLY A 173 -0.66 13.60 8.30
CA GLY A 173 -1.51 14.37 7.39
C GLY A 173 -0.81 14.74 6.07
N ALA A 174 -1.60 15.17 5.08
CA ALA A 174 -1.07 15.61 3.79
C ALA A 174 -0.11 16.81 3.94
N GLY A 175 1.02 16.81 3.19
CA GLY A 175 2.01 17.89 3.19
C GLY A 175 2.75 18.09 4.51
N THR A 176 2.64 17.19 5.45
CA THR A 176 3.29 17.31 6.76
C THR A 176 4.78 17.06 6.66
N VAL A 177 5.59 17.87 7.37
CA VAL A 177 7.04 17.69 7.48
C VAL A 177 7.40 17.18 8.88
N VAL A 178 7.77 15.90 8.97
CA VAL A 178 8.09 15.23 10.23
C VAL A 178 9.60 15.32 10.50
N ILE A 179 9.95 15.91 11.64
CA ILE A 179 11.34 16.19 12.06
C ILE A 179 11.71 15.57 13.40
N ARG A 180 10.88 14.68 13.95
CA ARG A 180 11.09 13.96 15.20
C ARG A 180 10.22 12.71 15.22
N ASP A 181 10.55 11.76 16.07
CA ASP A 181 9.81 10.53 16.26
C ASP A 181 8.35 10.78 16.63
N VAL A 182 7.50 9.86 16.19
CA VAL A 182 6.04 9.94 16.35
C VAL A 182 5.55 8.69 17.07
N PRO A 183 4.85 8.83 18.22
CA PRO A 183 4.37 7.69 18.99
C PRO A 183 3.19 6.98 18.31
N ASP A 184 2.92 5.73 18.73
CA ASP A 184 1.81 4.91 18.27
C ASP A 184 0.45 5.61 18.35
N ASN A 185 -0.47 5.27 17.44
CA ASN A 185 -1.88 5.68 17.45
C ASN A 185 -2.12 7.19 17.43
N SER A 186 -1.16 7.98 16.98
CA SER A 186 -1.23 9.45 16.96
C SER A 186 -1.57 10.00 15.56
N LEU A 187 -2.03 11.25 15.55
CA LEU A 187 -2.29 12.04 14.35
C LEU A 187 -1.40 13.27 14.36
N PHE A 188 -0.53 13.40 13.34
CA PHE A 188 0.36 14.55 13.17
C PHE A 188 0.08 15.28 11.88
N VAL A 189 0.07 16.62 11.92
CA VAL A 189 -0.12 17.48 10.74
C VAL A 189 0.79 18.72 10.80
N GLY A 190 1.01 19.34 9.65
CA GLY A 190 1.64 20.64 9.52
C GLY A 190 3.14 20.61 9.22
N ASN A 191 3.72 21.79 9.05
CA ASN A 191 5.16 22.02 8.83
C ASN A 191 5.67 23.06 9.84
N PRO A 192 6.48 22.66 10.84
CA PRO A 192 6.80 21.29 11.20
C PRO A 192 5.61 20.54 11.83
N ALA A 193 5.64 19.22 11.78
CA ALA A 193 4.60 18.32 12.28
C ALA A 193 4.25 18.58 13.75
N ARG A 194 2.95 18.62 14.08
CA ARG A 194 2.41 18.74 15.42
C ARG A 194 1.30 17.71 15.63
N GLU A 195 1.23 17.16 16.83
CA GLU A 195 0.16 16.25 17.20
C GLU A 195 -1.17 16.98 17.30
N ILE A 196 -2.21 16.39 16.72
CA ILE A 196 -3.60 16.77 16.95
C ILE A 196 -4.19 15.77 17.95
N LYS A 197 -4.51 16.26 19.15
CA LYS A 197 -5.28 15.48 20.12
C LYS A 197 -6.72 15.34 19.62
N LYS A 198 -7.21 14.12 19.56
CA LYS A 198 -8.62 13.79 19.27
C LYS A 198 -9.50 14.13 20.45
#